data_b4f528d6cea5d6303d02a023d9a1f8da
#
_entry.id   b4f528d6cea5d6303d02a023d9a1f8da
#
_cell.length_a   1.000
_cell.length_b   1.000
_cell.length_c   1.000
_cell.angle_alpha   90.00
_cell.angle_beta   90.00
_cell.angle_gamma   90.00
#
_symmetry.space_group_name_H-M   'P 1'
#
loop_
_entity.id
_entity.type
_entity.pdbx_description
1 polymer ?
#
loop_
_entity_poly.entity_id
_entity_poly.type
_entity_poly.pdbx_seq_one_letter_code
_entity_poly.pdbx_strand_id
1 'polypeptide(L)'
;MNLVDVIIPTYRPDNKFLVSIKRLLAQTVAPGKIIIINTDKAVWDRTGIEEKLKELFEESDTKLILEHIEKQDFDHGATRNFGVSKSKAEYFVCMTQDAVCFDKKTIEYLLRGMDKSIKMTYARQVPDKNANKIEKFTREFNYPAESMIKSFNERQTLGIKTYFASNVCAAYERETFDALGRFDTGQILNEDMLFAYKLIENGYFVKYEAWAKVIHSHNYTGVTQFKRNFDIGASQASNPHIFKNIKSESEGKKMVFKTMEHLLATHSYISAIRLIYISACKYAGFLAGKNYKKLPKGVVRAFSMNREFWR
;
A
#
# COMPACT_ATOMS: atom_id res chain seq x y z
N MET A 1 28.04 3.31 3.65
CA MET A 1 26.69 3.85 3.39
C MET A 1 25.75 2.69 3.51
N ASN A 2 24.62 2.80 4.25
CA ASN A 2 23.68 1.68 4.37
C ASN A 2 22.99 1.45 3.03
N LEU A 3 22.79 0.18 2.67
CA LEU A 3 22.17 -0.19 1.39
C LEU A 3 20.69 0.20 1.34
N VAL A 4 19.95 -0.04 2.44
CA VAL A 4 18.49 0.16 2.50
C VAL A 4 18.04 0.68 3.85
N ASP A 5 17.05 1.58 3.85
CA ASP A 5 16.30 2.04 5.02
C ASP A 5 14.80 1.72 4.83
N VAL A 6 14.03 1.59 5.92
CA VAL A 6 12.59 1.32 5.88
C VAL A 6 11.82 2.50 6.45
N ILE A 7 10.78 2.94 5.75
CA ILE A 7 9.92 4.08 6.12
C ILE A 7 8.51 3.57 6.40
N ILE A 8 8.01 3.87 7.60
CA ILE A 8 6.72 3.37 8.08
C ILE A 8 5.88 4.51 8.66
N PRO A 9 4.91 5.04 7.90
CA PRO A 9 3.87 5.89 8.49
C PRO A 9 3.03 5.09 9.49
N THR A 10 2.79 5.67 10.67
CA THR A 10 2.00 5.01 11.73
C THR A 10 0.90 5.90 12.27
N TYR A 11 -0.20 5.26 12.67
CA TYR A 11 -1.28 5.87 13.42
C TYR A 11 -1.92 4.83 14.35
N ARG A 12 -1.92 5.08 15.65
CA ARG A 12 -2.42 4.12 16.65
C ARG A 12 -1.81 2.73 16.48
N PRO A 13 -0.48 2.58 16.51
CA PRO A 13 0.16 1.28 16.38
C PRO A 13 -0.25 0.34 17.50
N ASP A 14 -0.30 -0.94 17.20
CA ASP A 14 -0.70 -2.02 18.11
C ASP A 14 0.41 -3.09 18.23
N ASN A 15 0.12 -4.19 18.91
CA ASN A 15 1.08 -5.30 19.06
C ASN A 15 1.48 -5.93 17.72
N LYS A 16 0.65 -5.86 16.68
CA LYS A 16 1.00 -6.35 15.34
C LYS A 16 2.13 -5.52 14.73
N PHE A 17 2.15 -4.23 15.01
CA PHE A 17 3.24 -3.34 14.61
C PHE A 17 4.58 -3.76 15.25
N LEU A 18 4.61 -4.11 16.55
CA LEU A 18 5.82 -4.63 17.20
C LEU A 18 6.31 -5.93 16.55
N VAL A 19 5.39 -6.83 16.17
CA VAL A 19 5.73 -8.04 15.41
C VAL A 19 6.35 -7.69 14.05
N SER A 20 5.81 -6.67 13.36
CA SER A 20 6.35 -6.18 12.09
C SER A 20 7.79 -5.67 12.26
N ILE A 21 8.05 -4.84 13.26
CA ILE A 21 9.40 -4.34 13.59
C ILE A 21 10.35 -5.49 13.88
N LYS A 22 9.97 -6.43 14.76
CA LYS A 22 10.80 -7.60 15.07
C LYS A 22 11.17 -8.42 13.84
N ARG A 23 10.23 -8.57 12.89
CA ARG A 23 10.47 -9.27 11.62
C ARG A 23 11.37 -8.48 10.67
N LEU A 24 11.31 -7.15 10.70
CA LEU A 24 12.20 -6.28 9.92
C LEU A 24 13.64 -6.32 10.45
N LEU A 25 13.82 -6.29 11.77
CA LEU A 25 15.14 -6.41 12.39
C LEU A 25 15.82 -7.77 12.11
N ALA A 26 15.02 -8.81 11.86
CA ALA A 26 15.50 -10.16 11.57
C ALA A 26 15.71 -10.45 10.07
N GLN A 27 15.70 -9.44 9.18
CA GLN A 27 15.90 -9.65 7.74
C GLN A 27 17.35 -9.98 7.41
N THR A 28 17.59 -10.83 6.39
CA THR A 28 18.92 -11.17 5.87
C THR A 28 19.66 -9.95 5.32
N VAL A 29 18.92 -9.02 4.72
CA VAL A 29 19.39 -7.68 4.41
C VAL A 29 18.76 -6.73 5.43
N ALA A 30 19.48 -6.52 6.54
CA ALA A 30 19.01 -5.68 7.62
C ALA A 30 18.91 -4.22 7.18
N PRO A 31 17.83 -3.48 7.52
CA PRO A 31 17.76 -2.04 7.30
C PRO A 31 18.85 -1.32 8.11
N GLY A 32 19.46 -0.29 7.51
CA GLY A 32 20.35 0.59 8.28
C GLY A 32 19.57 1.46 9.26
N LYS A 33 18.36 1.86 8.84
CA LYS A 33 17.41 2.61 9.68
C LYS A 33 16.00 2.08 9.47
N ILE A 34 15.21 2.10 10.53
CA ILE A 34 13.75 2.05 10.47
C ILE A 34 13.24 3.43 10.90
N ILE A 35 12.58 4.12 9.96
CA ILE A 35 12.12 5.50 10.11
C ILE A 35 10.61 5.46 10.26
N ILE A 36 10.15 5.75 11.47
CA ILE A 36 8.73 5.78 11.84
C ILE A 36 8.25 7.22 11.81
N ILE A 37 7.25 7.51 11.00
CA ILE A 37 6.58 8.81 10.98
C ILE A 37 5.19 8.62 11.60
N ASN A 38 5.11 8.91 12.88
CA ASN A 38 3.87 8.74 13.61
C ASN A 38 2.96 9.96 13.51
N THR A 39 1.70 9.70 13.26
CA THR A 39 0.65 10.72 13.26
C THR A 39 0.02 10.83 14.66
N ASP A 40 0.03 12.06 15.21
CA ASP A 40 -0.51 12.43 16.52
C ASP A 40 0.27 11.84 17.71
N LYS A 41 1.20 12.65 18.22
CA LYS A 41 2.04 12.29 19.38
C LYS A 41 1.21 11.92 20.62
N ALA A 42 0.16 12.67 20.91
CA ALA A 42 -0.68 12.42 22.10
C ALA A 42 -1.40 11.06 22.03
N VAL A 43 -1.69 10.58 20.82
CA VAL A 43 -2.24 9.22 20.59
C VAL A 43 -1.15 8.17 20.75
N TRP A 44 0.06 8.44 20.26
CA TRP A 44 1.22 7.56 20.42
C TRP A 44 1.57 7.31 21.87
N ASP A 45 1.70 8.38 22.66
CA ASP A 45 2.06 8.31 24.08
C ASP A 45 1.10 7.41 24.89
N ARG A 46 -0.18 7.38 24.51
CA ARG A 46 -1.20 6.51 25.13
C ARG A 46 -1.06 5.03 24.79
N THR A 47 -0.31 4.67 23.76
CA THR A 47 -0.15 3.26 23.37
C THR A 47 0.87 2.52 24.22
N GLY A 48 1.79 3.24 24.88
CA GLY A 48 2.92 2.65 25.63
C GLY A 48 3.86 1.82 24.77
N ILE A 49 3.86 2.03 23.43
CA ILE A 49 4.60 1.20 22.48
C ILE A 49 6.07 1.60 22.37
N GLU A 50 6.41 2.83 22.72
CA GLU A 50 7.74 3.40 22.53
C GLU A 50 8.82 2.66 23.33
N GLU A 51 8.55 2.33 24.58
CA GLU A 51 9.48 1.58 25.44
C GLU A 51 9.79 0.21 24.85
N LYS A 52 8.72 -0.52 24.44
CA LYS A 52 8.86 -1.82 23.78
C LYS A 52 9.62 -1.75 22.45
N LEU A 53 9.46 -0.63 21.73
CA LEU A 53 10.25 -0.40 20.52
C LEU A 53 11.73 -0.21 20.86
N LYS A 54 12.05 0.63 21.84
CA LYS A 54 13.45 0.86 22.26
C LYS A 54 14.14 -0.46 22.64
N GLU A 55 13.48 -1.29 23.44
CA GLU A 55 13.98 -2.64 23.79
C GLU A 55 14.31 -3.51 22.56
N LEU A 56 13.44 -3.47 21.51
CA LEU A 56 13.70 -4.26 20.30
C LEU A 56 14.93 -3.79 19.52
N PHE A 57 15.33 -2.52 19.66
CA PHE A 57 16.49 -1.96 18.96
C PHE A 57 17.79 -2.04 19.75
N GLU A 58 17.76 -2.30 21.06
CA GLU A 58 18.95 -2.39 21.92
C GLU A 58 19.95 -3.47 21.44
N GLU A 59 19.43 -4.57 20.91
CA GLU A 59 20.25 -5.70 20.40
C GLU A 59 20.46 -5.65 18.87
N SER A 60 20.20 -4.51 18.23
CA SER A 60 20.24 -4.39 16.76
C SER A 60 21.17 -3.26 16.30
N ASP A 61 21.91 -3.52 15.23
CA ASP A 61 22.69 -2.49 14.53
C ASP A 61 21.80 -1.51 13.73
N THR A 62 20.54 -1.83 13.55
CA THR A 62 19.56 -0.97 12.87
C THR A 62 19.20 0.23 13.76
N LYS A 63 19.23 1.44 13.21
CA LYS A 63 18.89 2.66 13.94
C LYS A 63 17.40 2.96 13.86
N LEU A 64 16.78 3.25 15.01
CA LEU A 64 15.42 3.78 15.07
C LEU A 64 15.44 5.30 14.87
N ILE A 65 14.60 5.79 13.97
CA ILE A 65 14.24 7.20 13.87
C ILE A 65 12.73 7.29 14.06
N LEU A 66 12.31 8.04 15.07
CA LEU A 66 10.90 8.29 15.38
C LEU A 66 10.62 9.77 15.26
N GLU A 67 9.72 10.13 14.37
CA GLU A 67 9.23 11.49 14.17
C GLU A 67 7.72 11.53 14.35
N HIS A 68 7.23 12.64 14.84
CA HIS A 68 5.78 12.86 15.02
C HIS A 68 5.33 14.01 14.12
N ILE A 69 4.16 13.82 13.48
CA ILE A 69 3.45 14.87 12.75
C ILE A 69 2.06 15.04 13.34
N GLU A 70 1.50 16.22 13.18
CA GLU A 70 0.12 16.46 13.56
C GLU A 70 -0.86 15.74 12.61
N LYS A 71 -2.02 15.36 13.14
CA LYS A 71 -3.03 14.66 12.33
C LYS A 71 -3.46 15.46 11.11
N GLN A 72 -3.47 16.76 11.23
CA GLN A 72 -3.81 17.67 10.15
C GLN A 72 -2.77 17.73 9.02
N ASP A 73 -1.52 17.39 9.31
CA ASP A 73 -0.42 17.45 8.36
C ASP A 73 -0.21 16.10 7.64
N PHE A 74 -1.01 15.09 8.03
CA PHE A 74 -0.93 13.79 7.40
C PHE A 74 -1.41 13.82 5.94
N ASP A 75 -0.50 13.44 5.05
CA ASP A 75 -0.72 13.18 3.65
C ASP A 75 0.08 11.95 3.24
N HIS A 76 -0.50 11.05 2.46
CA HIS A 76 0.14 9.78 2.12
C HIS A 76 1.49 9.94 1.42
N GLY A 77 1.60 10.88 0.48
CA GLY A 77 2.83 11.18 -0.24
C GLY A 77 3.79 12.02 0.59
N ALA A 78 3.32 13.13 1.18
CA ALA A 78 4.14 14.05 1.97
C ALA A 78 4.77 13.37 3.19
N THR A 79 4.00 12.55 3.92
CA THR A 79 4.49 11.81 5.09
C THR A 79 5.60 10.83 4.72
N ARG A 80 5.45 10.10 3.59
CA ARG A 80 6.52 9.22 3.10
C ARG A 80 7.72 10.00 2.61
N ASN A 81 7.53 11.09 1.87
CA ASN A 81 8.62 11.97 1.43
C ASN A 81 9.40 12.53 2.62
N PHE A 82 8.72 12.91 3.70
CA PHE A 82 9.36 13.33 4.95
C PHE A 82 10.20 12.20 5.56
N GLY A 83 9.67 10.97 5.62
CA GLY A 83 10.43 9.80 6.05
C GLY A 83 11.65 9.54 5.15
N VAL A 84 11.47 9.61 3.83
CA VAL A 84 12.57 9.45 2.86
C VAL A 84 13.65 10.51 3.08
N SER A 85 13.34 11.74 3.45
CA SER A 85 14.33 12.81 3.71
C SER A 85 15.26 12.51 4.90
N LYS A 86 14.84 11.63 5.83
CA LYS A 86 15.67 11.19 6.97
C LYS A 86 16.63 10.05 6.62
N SER A 87 16.52 9.49 5.42
CA SER A 87 17.38 8.43 4.90
C SER A 87 18.43 9.00 3.94
N LYS A 88 19.57 8.33 3.85
CA LYS A 88 20.62 8.54 2.82
C LYS A 88 21.00 7.21 2.15
N ALA A 89 20.22 6.15 2.36
CA ALA A 89 20.48 4.86 1.75
C ALA A 89 20.23 4.90 0.23
N GLU A 90 20.90 4.02 -0.51
CA GLU A 90 20.73 3.87 -1.96
C GLU A 90 19.31 3.43 -2.31
N TYR A 91 18.74 2.53 -1.50
CA TYR A 91 17.37 2.07 -1.60
C TYR A 91 16.59 2.43 -0.34
N PHE A 92 15.27 2.56 -0.50
CA PHE A 92 14.38 2.61 0.66
C PHE A 92 13.14 1.76 0.42
N VAL A 93 12.59 1.22 1.50
CA VAL A 93 11.34 0.46 1.49
C VAL A 93 10.26 1.27 2.19
N CYS A 94 9.17 1.58 1.48
CA CYS A 94 7.94 2.03 2.11
C CYS A 94 7.15 0.83 2.60
N MET A 95 6.65 0.86 3.84
CA MET A 95 5.86 -0.21 4.41
C MET A 95 4.70 0.36 5.24
N THR A 96 3.55 -0.32 5.29
CA THR A 96 2.47 0.04 6.21
C THR A 96 2.68 -0.62 7.56
N GLN A 97 2.20 0.02 8.64
CA GLN A 97 2.41 -0.45 10.02
C GLN A 97 1.85 -1.85 10.31
N ASP A 98 0.88 -2.30 9.52
CA ASP A 98 0.14 -3.56 9.70
C ASP A 98 0.58 -4.67 8.73
N ALA A 99 1.58 -4.40 7.89
CA ALA A 99 2.23 -5.40 7.06
C ALA A 99 3.35 -6.08 7.85
N VAL A 100 3.42 -7.41 7.78
CA VAL A 100 4.42 -8.22 8.49
C VAL A 100 5.21 -9.04 7.48
N CYS A 101 6.54 -8.91 7.44
CA CYS A 101 7.38 -9.74 6.57
C CYS A 101 7.09 -11.21 6.80
N PHE A 102 6.84 -11.95 5.73
CA PHE A 102 6.50 -13.37 5.80
C PHE A 102 7.68 -14.22 6.29
N ASP A 103 8.87 -13.91 5.80
CA ASP A 103 10.13 -14.57 6.15
C ASP A 103 11.28 -13.55 6.28
N LYS A 104 12.49 -14.06 6.50
CA LYS A 104 13.70 -13.26 6.69
C LYS A 104 14.28 -12.68 5.38
N LYS A 105 13.74 -13.02 4.21
CA LYS A 105 14.28 -12.63 2.90
C LYS A 105 13.43 -11.63 2.14
N THR A 106 12.41 -11.08 2.77
CA THR A 106 11.47 -10.16 2.08
C THR A 106 12.21 -8.96 1.49
N ILE A 107 13.10 -8.29 2.24
CA ILE A 107 13.90 -7.16 1.74
C ILE A 107 14.90 -7.62 0.68
N GLU A 108 15.59 -8.74 0.91
CA GLU A 108 16.54 -9.33 -0.05
C GLU A 108 15.87 -9.53 -1.42
N TYR A 109 14.68 -10.15 -1.45
CA TYR A 109 13.96 -10.39 -2.70
C TYR A 109 13.52 -9.09 -3.40
N LEU A 110 13.07 -8.07 -2.64
CA LEU A 110 12.75 -6.77 -3.22
C LEU A 110 13.96 -6.15 -3.91
N LEU A 111 15.10 -6.10 -3.23
CA LEU A 111 16.32 -5.47 -3.76
C LEU A 111 16.93 -6.27 -4.91
N ARG A 112 16.94 -7.61 -4.81
CA ARG A 112 17.40 -8.50 -5.89
C ARG A 112 16.58 -8.33 -7.18
N GLY A 113 15.35 -7.84 -7.09
CA GLY A 113 14.49 -7.55 -8.23
C GLY A 113 14.83 -6.25 -8.95
N MET A 114 15.73 -5.42 -8.38
CA MET A 114 16.07 -4.10 -8.92
C MET A 114 17.35 -4.14 -9.75
N ASP A 115 17.39 -3.34 -10.80
CA ASP A 115 18.54 -3.20 -11.70
C ASP A 115 18.57 -1.79 -12.35
N LYS A 116 19.33 -1.62 -13.42
CA LYS A 116 19.42 -0.36 -14.18
C LYS A 116 18.08 0.11 -14.76
N SER A 117 17.16 -0.81 -15.03
CA SER A 117 15.85 -0.53 -15.65
C SER A 117 14.71 -0.60 -14.62
N ILE A 118 14.76 -1.54 -13.66
CA ILE A 118 13.74 -1.73 -12.64
C ILE A 118 14.07 -0.83 -11.44
N LYS A 119 13.28 0.24 -11.26
CA LYS A 119 13.50 1.27 -10.24
C LYS A 119 12.52 1.21 -9.07
N MET A 120 11.57 0.30 -9.15
CA MET A 120 10.61 0.01 -8.10
C MET A 120 10.27 -1.47 -8.10
N THR A 121 10.25 -2.07 -6.92
CA THR A 121 9.70 -3.41 -6.70
C THR A 121 8.66 -3.38 -5.60
N TYR A 122 7.62 -4.23 -5.68
CA TYR A 122 6.65 -4.34 -4.59
C TYR A 122 6.30 -5.79 -4.28
N ALA A 123 6.03 -6.03 -3.00
CA ALA A 123 5.86 -7.35 -2.44
C ALA A 123 4.49 -7.96 -2.72
N ARG A 124 4.45 -9.30 -2.74
CA ARG A 124 3.24 -10.10 -2.68
C ARG A 124 2.58 -9.97 -1.31
N GLN A 125 1.33 -9.55 -1.30
CA GLN A 125 0.53 -9.56 -0.09
C GLN A 125 -0.17 -10.90 0.05
N VAL A 126 0.12 -11.62 1.14
CA VAL A 126 -0.55 -12.88 1.49
C VAL A 126 -1.57 -12.63 2.60
N PRO A 127 -2.71 -13.34 2.57
CA PRO A 127 -3.74 -13.14 3.58
C PRO A 127 -3.28 -13.63 4.96
N ASP A 128 -3.73 -12.94 6.01
CA ASP A 128 -3.62 -13.42 7.39
C ASP A 128 -4.41 -14.72 7.58
N LYS A 129 -3.99 -15.57 8.53
CA LYS A 129 -4.69 -16.82 8.86
C LYS A 129 -6.17 -16.62 9.19
N ASN A 130 -6.51 -15.46 9.79
CA ASN A 130 -7.87 -15.09 10.20
C ASN A 130 -8.65 -14.35 9.09
N ALA A 131 -8.08 -14.20 7.89
CA ALA A 131 -8.79 -13.61 6.75
C ALA A 131 -9.98 -14.48 6.36
N ASN A 132 -11.13 -13.86 6.06
CA ASN A 132 -12.30 -14.57 5.57
C ASN A 132 -12.07 -15.09 4.13
N LYS A 133 -12.93 -16.02 3.68
CA LYS A 133 -12.80 -16.70 2.37
C LYS A 133 -12.73 -15.71 1.18
N ILE A 134 -13.53 -14.63 1.22
CA ILE A 134 -13.55 -13.61 0.16
C ILE A 134 -12.19 -12.89 0.12
N GLU A 135 -11.67 -12.48 1.29
CA GLU A 135 -10.39 -11.78 1.37
C GLU A 135 -9.24 -12.69 0.92
N LYS A 136 -9.23 -13.97 1.35
CA LYS A 136 -8.21 -14.94 0.92
C LYS A 136 -8.16 -15.05 -0.60
N PHE A 137 -9.28 -15.35 -1.23
CA PHE A 137 -9.34 -15.49 -2.68
C PHE A 137 -9.02 -14.18 -3.42
N THR A 138 -9.56 -13.04 -2.95
CA THR A 138 -9.28 -11.73 -3.55
C THR A 138 -7.79 -11.38 -3.48
N ARG A 139 -7.13 -11.73 -2.38
CA ARG A 139 -5.71 -11.48 -2.18
C ARG A 139 -4.87 -12.33 -3.15
N GLU A 140 -5.17 -13.62 -3.24
CA GLU A 140 -4.51 -14.53 -4.20
C GLU A 140 -4.71 -14.11 -5.65
N PHE A 141 -5.92 -13.66 -6.01
CA PHE A 141 -6.22 -13.17 -7.34
C PHE A 141 -5.42 -11.90 -7.70
N ASN A 142 -5.27 -10.96 -6.77
CA ASN A 142 -4.58 -9.70 -7.01
C ASN A 142 -3.05 -9.82 -6.90
N TYR A 143 -2.56 -10.81 -6.16
CA TYR A 143 -1.15 -11.06 -5.90
C TYR A 143 -0.79 -12.51 -6.23
N PRO A 144 -0.70 -12.87 -7.53
CA PRO A 144 -0.41 -14.23 -7.98
C PRO A 144 0.98 -14.71 -7.51
N ALA A 145 1.23 -16.02 -7.66
CA ALA A 145 2.49 -16.63 -7.23
C ALA A 145 3.68 -16.33 -8.17
N GLU A 146 3.41 -15.73 -9.33
CA GLU A 146 4.42 -15.42 -10.34
C GLU A 146 4.76 -13.95 -10.35
N SER A 147 6.06 -13.63 -10.39
CA SER A 147 6.56 -12.26 -10.51
C SER A 147 6.27 -11.69 -11.90
N MET A 148 6.13 -10.36 -11.99
CA MET A 148 5.81 -9.68 -13.24
C MET A 148 6.57 -8.36 -13.35
N ILE A 149 7.23 -8.14 -14.48
CA ILE A 149 7.80 -6.84 -14.83
C ILE A 149 6.76 -6.07 -15.64
N LYS A 150 6.64 -4.80 -15.35
CA LYS A 150 5.69 -3.88 -15.97
C LYS A 150 6.43 -2.71 -16.58
N SER A 151 6.11 -2.47 -17.84
CA SER A 151 6.65 -1.37 -18.62
C SER A 151 5.55 -0.70 -19.44
N PHE A 152 5.91 0.31 -20.20
CA PHE A 152 5.00 0.99 -21.11
C PHE A 152 4.37 0.04 -22.15
N ASN A 153 5.10 -1.00 -22.57
CA ASN A 153 4.64 -1.94 -23.58
C ASN A 153 3.45 -2.81 -23.10
N GLU A 154 3.37 -3.12 -21.80
CA GLU A 154 2.28 -3.92 -21.23
C GLU A 154 0.98 -3.14 -21.03
N ARG A 155 0.94 -1.83 -21.32
CA ARG A 155 -0.23 -0.96 -21.11
C ARG A 155 -1.50 -1.45 -21.82
N GLN A 156 -1.36 -1.99 -23.02
CA GLN A 156 -2.51 -2.48 -23.79
C GLN A 156 -3.08 -3.79 -23.22
N THR A 157 -2.24 -4.65 -22.65
CA THR A 157 -2.62 -5.95 -22.12
C THR A 157 -3.04 -5.90 -20.66
N LEU A 158 -2.30 -5.15 -19.82
CA LEU A 158 -2.54 -5.05 -18.37
C LEU A 158 -3.48 -3.92 -17.98
N GLY A 159 -3.74 -2.95 -18.88
CA GLY A 159 -4.57 -1.80 -18.56
C GLY A 159 -4.09 -1.08 -17.30
N ILE A 160 -5.00 -0.85 -16.34
CA ILE A 160 -4.68 -0.17 -15.09
C ILE A 160 -3.63 -0.92 -14.23
N LYS A 161 -3.53 -2.23 -14.38
CA LYS A 161 -2.55 -3.04 -13.64
C LYS A 161 -1.11 -2.72 -14.02
N THR A 162 -0.88 -2.11 -15.18
CA THR A 162 0.46 -1.64 -15.58
C THR A 162 1.05 -0.72 -14.51
N TYR A 163 0.25 0.22 -14.02
CA TYR A 163 0.68 1.21 -13.02
C TYR A 163 0.42 0.78 -11.58
N PHE A 164 -0.27 -0.35 -11.38
CA PHE A 164 -0.57 -0.82 -10.03
C PHE A 164 0.72 -1.14 -9.27
N ALA A 165 0.88 -0.54 -8.12
CA ALA A 165 1.94 -0.80 -7.14
C ALA A 165 1.37 -0.70 -5.74
N SER A 166 2.12 -1.05 -4.70
CA SER A 166 1.58 -0.99 -3.34
C SER A 166 2.64 -0.71 -2.28
N ASN A 167 2.52 0.46 -1.65
CA ASN A 167 3.30 0.87 -0.47
C ASN A 167 2.97 0.07 0.80
N VAL A 168 2.17 -0.97 0.70
CA VAL A 168 2.08 -1.97 1.78
C VAL A 168 3.46 -2.57 2.05
N CYS A 169 4.24 -2.82 0.99
CA CYS A 169 5.68 -3.08 1.08
C CYS A 169 6.28 -2.91 -0.32
N ALA A 170 7.03 -1.83 -0.55
CA ALA A 170 7.64 -1.54 -1.85
C ALA A 170 9.01 -0.89 -1.68
N ALA A 171 10.00 -1.37 -2.46
CA ALA A 171 11.34 -0.80 -2.52
C ALA A 171 11.48 0.14 -3.72
N TYR A 172 12.26 1.18 -3.52
CA TYR A 172 12.54 2.23 -4.50
C TYR A 172 14.04 2.51 -4.56
N GLU A 173 14.55 2.76 -5.74
CA GLU A 173 15.88 3.33 -5.91
C GLU A 173 15.82 4.84 -5.72
N ARG A 174 16.67 5.36 -4.85
CA ARG A 174 16.61 6.75 -4.39
C ARG A 174 16.89 7.77 -5.47
N GLU A 175 17.92 7.56 -6.27
CA GLU A 175 18.36 8.54 -7.27
C GLU A 175 17.22 8.81 -8.28
N THR A 176 16.64 7.77 -8.83
CA THR A 176 15.49 7.89 -9.74
C THR A 176 14.26 8.45 -9.03
N PHE A 177 14.02 8.06 -7.77
CA PHE A 177 12.92 8.60 -6.98
C PHE A 177 13.01 10.12 -6.81
N ASP A 178 14.19 10.61 -6.46
CA ASP A 178 14.44 12.05 -6.29
C ASP A 178 14.39 12.78 -7.64
N ALA A 179 14.98 12.22 -8.70
CA ALA A 179 14.99 12.79 -10.06
C ALA A 179 13.57 12.94 -10.66
N LEU A 180 12.65 12.02 -10.36
CA LEU A 180 11.26 12.06 -10.83
C LEU A 180 10.33 12.88 -9.91
N GLY A 181 10.85 13.60 -8.92
CA GLY A 181 10.10 14.53 -8.09
C GLY A 181 9.34 13.88 -6.95
N ARG A 182 9.73 12.65 -6.55
CA ARG A 182 9.18 11.96 -5.38
C ARG A 182 7.70 11.62 -5.49
N PHE A 183 7.05 11.23 -4.37
CA PHE A 183 5.60 11.03 -4.33
C PHE A 183 4.87 12.36 -4.49
N ASP A 184 3.77 12.35 -5.23
CA ASP A 184 2.86 13.50 -5.31
C ASP A 184 2.19 13.72 -3.95
N THR A 185 2.09 14.97 -3.55
CA THR A 185 1.40 15.42 -2.33
C THR A 185 -0.01 15.91 -2.66
N GLY A 186 -0.86 16.09 -1.63
CA GLY A 186 -2.24 16.50 -1.86
C GLY A 186 -3.10 15.41 -2.51
N GLN A 187 -2.69 14.14 -2.40
CA GLN A 187 -3.45 13.01 -2.90
C GLN A 187 -4.15 12.27 -1.77
N ILE A 188 -5.45 11.95 -1.96
CA ILE A 188 -6.21 11.20 -0.94
C ILE A 188 -5.63 9.80 -0.71
N LEU A 189 -5.10 9.18 -1.77
CA LEU A 189 -4.37 7.91 -1.78
C LEU A 189 -3.80 7.61 -3.17
N ASN A 190 -3.15 6.44 -3.37
CA ASN A 190 -2.54 5.96 -4.63
C ASN A 190 -1.22 6.67 -4.99
N GLU A 191 -0.52 7.27 -4.05
CA GLU A 191 0.79 7.89 -4.27
C GLU A 191 1.81 6.92 -4.89
N ASP A 192 1.70 5.63 -4.51
CA ASP A 192 2.50 4.53 -5.07
C ASP A 192 2.20 4.27 -6.55
N MET A 193 0.93 4.23 -6.90
CA MET A 193 0.48 4.03 -8.27
C MET A 193 0.81 5.24 -9.16
N LEU A 194 0.68 6.46 -8.63
CA LEU A 194 1.05 7.69 -9.32
C LEU A 194 2.56 7.73 -9.58
N PHE A 195 3.36 7.29 -8.62
CA PHE A 195 4.81 7.21 -8.81
C PHE A 195 5.21 6.09 -9.79
N ALA A 196 4.54 4.93 -9.74
CA ALA A 196 4.74 3.87 -10.73
C ALA A 196 4.40 4.36 -12.16
N TYR A 197 3.38 5.20 -12.32
CA TYR A 197 3.08 5.88 -13.57
C TYR A 197 4.26 6.75 -14.02
N LYS A 198 4.80 7.61 -13.13
CA LYS A 198 5.97 8.44 -13.47
C LYS A 198 7.15 7.60 -13.94
N LEU A 199 7.47 6.51 -13.24
CA LEU A 199 8.54 5.60 -13.64
C LEU A 199 8.34 5.05 -15.04
N ILE A 200 7.17 4.48 -15.31
CA ILE A 200 6.86 3.79 -16.57
C ILE A 200 6.83 4.77 -17.77
N GLU A 201 6.26 5.97 -17.58
CA GLU A 201 6.24 7.00 -18.63
C GLU A 201 7.65 7.60 -18.90
N ASN A 202 8.60 7.45 -17.97
CA ASN A 202 10.01 7.82 -18.17
C ASN A 202 10.90 6.65 -18.60
N GLY A 203 10.31 5.52 -19.04
CA GLY A 203 11.04 4.40 -19.62
C GLY A 203 11.63 3.42 -18.60
N TYR A 204 11.34 3.59 -17.31
CA TYR A 204 11.72 2.64 -16.27
C TYR A 204 10.66 1.56 -16.07
N PHE A 205 11.04 0.50 -15.37
CA PHE A 205 10.20 -0.65 -15.10
C PHE A 205 9.83 -0.73 -13.64
N VAL A 206 8.64 -1.29 -13.39
CA VAL A 206 8.14 -1.64 -12.06
C VAL A 206 7.99 -3.15 -11.99
N LYS A 207 8.51 -3.79 -10.94
CA LYS A 207 8.40 -5.24 -10.78
C LYS A 207 7.50 -5.60 -9.61
N TYR A 208 6.52 -6.44 -9.86
CA TYR A 208 5.87 -7.24 -8.84
C TYR A 208 6.77 -8.42 -8.50
N GLU A 209 7.20 -8.51 -7.24
CA GLU A 209 8.09 -9.58 -6.78
C GLU A 209 7.32 -10.58 -5.90
N ALA A 210 6.97 -11.72 -6.48
CA ALA A 210 6.14 -12.72 -5.82
C ALA A 210 6.87 -13.47 -4.67
N TRP A 211 8.20 -13.48 -4.67
CA TRP A 211 8.99 -14.10 -3.61
C TRP A 211 9.10 -13.20 -2.37
N ALA A 212 9.11 -11.90 -2.56
CA ALA A 212 9.00 -10.93 -1.46
C ALA A 212 7.57 -10.93 -0.92
N LYS A 213 7.33 -11.54 0.23
CA LYS A 213 5.98 -11.71 0.79
C LYS A 213 5.80 -10.93 2.08
N VAL A 214 4.61 -10.34 2.22
CA VAL A 214 4.14 -9.73 3.48
C VAL A 214 2.75 -10.22 3.83
N ILE A 215 2.51 -10.50 5.10
CA ILE A 215 1.18 -10.82 5.62
C ILE A 215 0.43 -9.51 5.80
N HIS A 216 -0.61 -9.30 5.00
CA HIS A 216 -1.44 -8.10 5.06
C HIS A 216 -2.83 -8.39 4.51
N SER A 217 -3.84 -8.21 5.32
CA SER A 217 -5.24 -8.35 4.90
C SER A 217 -6.18 -7.66 5.88
N HIS A 218 -7.38 -7.33 5.41
CA HIS A 218 -8.41 -6.68 6.20
C HIS A 218 -9.78 -7.31 5.96
N ASN A 219 -10.48 -7.64 7.03
CA ASN A 219 -11.87 -8.09 6.99
C ASN A 219 -12.83 -6.90 7.01
N TYR A 220 -12.77 -6.04 6.00
CA TYR A 220 -13.61 -4.84 5.94
C TYR A 220 -15.11 -5.13 5.87
N THR A 221 -15.89 -4.28 6.55
CA THR A 221 -17.37 -4.27 6.42
C THR A 221 -17.78 -3.62 5.09
N GLY A 222 -19.04 -3.77 4.68
CA GLY A 222 -19.57 -3.09 3.49
C GLY A 222 -19.41 -1.56 3.55
N VAL A 223 -19.65 -0.96 4.72
CA VAL A 223 -19.49 0.51 4.92
C VAL A 223 -18.02 0.91 4.75
N THR A 224 -17.09 0.16 5.33
CA THR A 224 -15.65 0.45 5.17
C THR A 224 -15.21 0.28 3.72
N GLN A 225 -15.72 -0.74 3.03
CA GLN A 225 -15.46 -0.94 1.60
C GLN A 225 -16.04 0.20 0.74
N PHE A 226 -17.25 0.69 1.06
CA PHE A 226 -17.81 1.85 0.38
C PHE A 226 -16.87 3.06 0.52
N LYS A 227 -16.47 3.41 1.75
CA LYS A 227 -15.62 4.57 2.02
C LYS A 227 -14.26 4.48 1.34
N ARG A 228 -13.60 3.32 1.43
CA ARG A 228 -12.32 3.08 0.76
C ARG A 228 -12.43 3.23 -0.76
N ASN A 229 -13.48 2.67 -1.36
CA ASN A 229 -13.69 2.77 -2.79
C ASN A 229 -14.15 4.17 -3.22
N PHE A 230 -14.82 4.93 -2.35
CA PHE A 230 -15.06 6.35 -2.56
C PHE A 230 -13.72 7.11 -2.72
N ASP A 231 -12.78 6.90 -1.81
CA ASP A 231 -11.47 7.55 -1.88
C ASP A 231 -10.68 7.12 -3.13
N ILE A 232 -10.77 5.83 -3.53
CA ILE A 232 -10.18 5.33 -4.79
C ILE A 232 -10.80 6.05 -6.00
N GLY A 233 -12.13 6.14 -6.06
CA GLY A 233 -12.83 6.84 -7.12
C GLY A 233 -12.47 8.32 -7.20
N ALA A 234 -12.38 9.00 -6.06
CA ALA A 234 -11.99 10.39 -5.96
C ALA A 234 -10.54 10.61 -6.41
N SER A 235 -9.61 9.75 -5.98
CA SER A 235 -8.22 9.78 -6.44
C SER A 235 -8.11 9.64 -7.96
N GLN A 236 -8.84 8.71 -8.57
CA GLN A 236 -8.86 8.54 -10.02
C GLN A 236 -9.48 9.75 -10.74
N ALA A 237 -10.53 10.36 -10.17
CA ALA A 237 -11.15 11.55 -10.74
C ALA A 237 -10.27 12.81 -10.63
N SER A 238 -9.35 12.84 -9.65
CA SER A 238 -8.36 13.91 -9.50
C SER A 238 -7.16 13.76 -10.45
N ASN A 239 -6.93 12.56 -10.98
CA ASN A 239 -5.80 12.25 -11.87
C ASN A 239 -6.28 11.73 -13.24
N PRO A 240 -7.06 12.54 -14.01
CA PRO A 240 -7.66 12.09 -15.26
C PRO A 240 -6.64 11.77 -16.36
N HIS A 241 -5.45 12.37 -16.34
CA HIS A 241 -4.37 12.12 -17.28
C HIS A 241 -3.90 10.66 -17.26
N ILE A 242 -4.01 9.98 -16.09
CA ILE A 242 -3.66 8.58 -15.94
C ILE A 242 -4.88 7.69 -16.22
N PHE A 243 -6.03 8.03 -15.61
CA PHE A 243 -7.15 7.08 -15.48
C PHE A 243 -8.26 7.24 -16.52
N LYS A 244 -8.28 8.33 -17.33
CA LYS A 244 -9.37 8.61 -18.28
C LYS A 244 -9.48 7.54 -19.38
N ASN A 245 -8.35 7.07 -19.86
CA ASN A 245 -8.29 6.15 -21.00
C ASN A 245 -8.07 4.68 -20.59
N ILE A 246 -8.08 4.39 -19.28
CA ILE A 246 -7.82 3.07 -18.74
C ILE A 246 -9.08 2.50 -18.10
N LYS A 247 -9.61 1.40 -18.63
CA LYS A 247 -10.80 0.71 -18.08
C LYS A 247 -10.42 -0.04 -16.80
N SER A 248 -10.60 0.59 -15.64
CA SER A 248 -10.37 -0.03 -14.33
C SER A 248 -11.50 -0.98 -13.91
N GLU A 249 -12.72 -0.80 -14.44
CA GLU A 249 -13.90 -1.56 -14.03
C GLU A 249 -13.91 -3.02 -14.51
N SER A 250 -13.27 -3.30 -15.63
CA SER A 250 -13.21 -4.66 -16.20
C SER A 250 -12.50 -5.65 -15.27
N GLU A 251 -11.41 -5.22 -14.63
CA GLU A 251 -10.65 -6.06 -13.70
C GLU A 251 -11.43 -6.32 -12.41
N GLY A 252 -12.15 -5.31 -11.90
CA GLY A 252 -13.04 -5.50 -10.75
C GLY A 252 -14.15 -6.52 -11.03
N LYS A 253 -14.80 -6.46 -12.19
CA LYS A 253 -15.83 -7.42 -12.61
C LYS A 253 -15.26 -8.84 -12.73
N LYS A 254 -14.09 -8.99 -13.37
CA LYS A 254 -13.40 -10.27 -13.52
C LYS A 254 -13.07 -10.90 -12.16
N MET A 255 -12.58 -10.10 -11.21
CA MET A 255 -12.29 -10.55 -9.85
C MET A 255 -13.56 -11.04 -9.15
N VAL A 256 -14.66 -10.27 -9.19
CA VAL A 256 -15.93 -10.65 -8.55
C VAL A 256 -16.46 -11.94 -9.14
N PHE A 257 -16.44 -12.09 -10.47
CA PHE A 257 -16.91 -13.30 -11.15
C PHE A 257 -16.10 -14.53 -10.72
N LYS A 258 -14.76 -14.45 -10.79
CA LYS A 258 -13.91 -15.57 -10.37
C LYS A 258 -14.03 -15.91 -8.87
N THR A 259 -14.22 -14.89 -8.03
CA THR A 259 -14.46 -15.11 -6.59
C THR A 259 -15.80 -15.83 -6.39
N MET A 260 -16.84 -15.46 -7.15
CA MET A 260 -18.15 -16.11 -7.10
C MET A 260 -18.06 -17.58 -7.52
N GLU A 261 -17.41 -17.86 -8.65
CA GLU A 261 -17.19 -19.25 -9.11
C GLU A 261 -16.49 -20.09 -8.04
N HIS A 262 -15.42 -19.58 -7.44
CA HIS A 262 -14.70 -20.28 -6.38
C HIS A 262 -15.58 -20.53 -5.15
N LEU A 263 -16.36 -19.54 -4.70
CA LEU A 263 -17.22 -19.69 -3.53
C LEU A 263 -18.36 -20.69 -3.76
N LEU A 264 -18.93 -20.72 -4.96
CA LEU A 264 -19.96 -21.71 -5.33
C LEU A 264 -19.35 -23.11 -5.45
N ALA A 265 -18.19 -23.26 -6.09
CA ALA A 265 -17.49 -24.54 -6.21
C ALA A 265 -17.07 -25.12 -4.83
N THR A 266 -16.82 -24.24 -3.84
CA THR A 266 -16.50 -24.65 -2.46
C THR A 266 -17.71 -24.67 -1.52
N HIS A 267 -18.94 -24.65 -2.04
CA HIS A 267 -20.21 -24.66 -1.29
C HIS A 267 -20.30 -23.57 -0.20
N SER A 268 -19.66 -22.41 -0.46
CA SER A 268 -19.57 -21.29 0.49
C SER A 268 -20.68 -20.26 0.25
N TYR A 269 -21.96 -20.68 0.23
CA TYR A 269 -23.11 -19.87 -0.18
C TYR A 269 -23.29 -18.57 0.62
N ILE A 270 -23.08 -18.61 1.95
CA ILE A 270 -23.14 -17.40 2.79
C ILE A 270 -22.09 -16.38 2.36
N SER A 271 -20.88 -16.85 2.04
CA SER A 271 -19.82 -15.98 1.53
C SER A 271 -20.15 -15.44 0.13
N ALA A 272 -20.83 -16.20 -0.71
CA ALA A 272 -21.29 -15.75 -2.03
C ALA A 272 -22.31 -14.60 -1.91
N ILE A 273 -23.30 -14.71 -1.02
CA ILE A 273 -24.25 -13.63 -0.73
C ILE A 273 -23.52 -12.40 -0.19
N ARG A 274 -22.60 -12.60 0.75
CA ARG A 274 -21.76 -11.52 1.29
C ARG A 274 -20.91 -10.84 0.21
N LEU A 275 -20.38 -11.59 -0.76
CA LEU A 275 -19.63 -11.05 -1.89
C LEU A 275 -20.46 -10.07 -2.71
N ILE A 276 -21.73 -10.42 -3.01
CA ILE A 276 -22.65 -9.53 -3.75
C ILE A 276 -22.83 -8.22 -2.99
N TYR A 277 -23.15 -8.28 -1.70
CA TYR A 277 -23.32 -7.11 -0.85
C TYR A 277 -22.06 -6.22 -0.82
N ILE A 278 -20.89 -6.83 -0.56
CA ILE A 278 -19.61 -6.09 -0.49
C ILE A 278 -19.28 -5.48 -1.86
N SER A 279 -19.52 -6.20 -2.95
CA SER A 279 -19.26 -5.71 -4.32
C SER A 279 -20.16 -4.54 -4.68
N ALA A 280 -21.43 -4.57 -4.28
CA ALA A 280 -22.35 -3.45 -4.43
C ALA A 280 -21.88 -2.22 -3.65
N CYS A 281 -21.46 -2.39 -2.39
CA CYS A 281 -20.88 -1.30 -1.59
C CYS A 281 -19.62 -0.71 -2.23
N LYS A 282 -18.69 -1.55 -2.71
CA LYS A 282 -17.48 -1.11 -3.43
C LYS A 282 -17.83 -0.29 -4.66
N TYR A 283 -18.72 -0.80 -5.49
CA TYR A 283 -19.11 -0.14 -6.74
C TYR A 283 -19.83 1.18 -6.50
N ALA A 284 -20.78 1.22 -5.57
CA ALA A 284 -21.47 2.45 -5.19
C ALA A 284 -20.49 3.51 -4.64
N GLY A 285 -19.57 3.10 -3.76
CA GLY A 285 -18.52 3.99 -3.25
C GLY A 285 -17.64 4.54 -4.37
N PHE A 286 -17.18 3.67 -5.28
CA PHE A 286 -16.35 4.07 -6.41
C PHE A 286 -17.05 5.08 -7.34
N LEU A 287 -18.31 4.83 -7.70
CA LEU A 287 -19.09 5.76 -8.53
C LEU A 287 -19.33 7.11 -7.83
N ALA A 288 -19.65 7.08 -6.53
CA ALA A 288 -19.79 8.31 -5.75
C ALA A 288 -18.45 9.08 -5.72
N GLY A 289 -17.33 8.38 -5.51
CA GLY A 289 -15.99 8.98 -5.54
C GLY A 289 -15.62 9.57 -6.89
N LYS A 290 -15.90 8.89 -7.99
CA LYS A 290 -15.70 9.42 -9.35
C LYS A 290 -16.46 10.74 -9.58
N ASN A 291 -17.57 10.94 -8.89
CA ASN A 291 -18.41 12.13 -8.99
C ASN A 291 -18.28 13.07 -7.78
N TYR A 292 -17.23 12.94 -6.96
CA TYR A 292 -17.11 13.68 -5.69
C TYR A 292 -17.24 15.20 -5.84
N LYS A 293 -16.78 15.77 -6.97
CA LYS A 293 -16.89 17.22 -7.27
C LYS A 293 -18.33 17.73 -7.38
N LYS A 294 -19.30 16.83 -7.61
CA LYS A 294 -20.73 17.16 -7.68
C LYS A 294 -21.44 17.01 -6.33
N LEU A 295 -20.75 16.48 -5.29
CA LEU A 295 -21.34 16.25 -3.98
C LEU A 295 -21.07 17.42 -3.03
N PRO A 296 -22.00 17.72 -2.10
CA PRO A 296 -21.75 18.70 -1.04
C PRO A 296 -20.54 18.27 -0.18
N LYS A 297 -19.74 19.23 0.30
CA LYS A 297 -18.53 18.96 1.11
C LYS A 297 -18.81 18.05 2.32
N GLY A 298 -19.93 18.25 3.03
CA GLY A 298 -20.32 17.40 4.17
C GLY A 298 -20.52 15.93 3.79
N VAL A 299 -21.10 15.66 2.59
CA VAL A 299 -21.28 14.30 2.07
C VAL A 299 -19.95 13.67 1.69
N VAL A 300 -19.06 14.42 1.01
CA VAL A 300 -17.71 13.98 0.66
C VAL A 300 -16.95 13.54 1.92
N ARG A 301 -16.97 14.37 2.96
CA ARG A 301 -16.34 14.03 4.26
C ARG A 301 -16.94 12.80 4.93
N ALA A 302 -18.25 12.62 4.85
CA ALA A 302 -18.95 11.46 5.43
C ALA A 302 -18.62 10.17 4.67
N PHE A 303 -18.44 10.23 3.36
CA PHE A 303 -18.16 9.11 2.49
C PHE A 303 -16.69 8.68 2.47
N SER A 304 -15.77 9.57 2.85
CA SER A 304 -14.34 9.28 2.88
C SER A 304 -13.92 8.50 4.15
N MET A 305 -12.88 7.71 4.03
CA MET A 305 -12.15 7.15 5.17
C MET A 305 -11.26 8.22 5.84
N ASN A 306 -10.67 9.10 5.04
CA ASN A 306 -9.83 10.20 5.53
C ASN A 306 -10.60 11.52 5.48
N ARG A 307 -11.42 11.76 6.49
CA ARG A 307 -12.26 12.97 6.61
C ARG A 307 -11.46 14.26 6.69
N GLU A 308 -10.26 14.21 7.24
CA GLU A 308 -9.41 15.38 7.44
C GLU A 308 -8.78 15.89 6.14
N PHE A 309 -8.66 15.03 5.15
CA PHE A 309 -8.20 15.41 3.81
C PHE A 309 -9.16 16.41 3.13
N TRP A 310 -10.46 16.31 3.39
CA TRP A 310 -11.50 17.10 2.76
C TRP A 310 -11.86 18.34 3.60
N ARG A 311 -10.94 19.27 3.75
CA ARG A 311 -11.16 20.54 4.49
C ARG A 311 -11.85 21.60 3.65
#